data_638c740bcccdf2880629ec554e71ef7c
#
_entry.id   638c740bcccdf2880629ec554e71ef7c
#
_cell.length_a   1.000
_cell.length_b   1.000
_cell.length_c   1.000
_cell.angle_alpha   90.00
_cell.angle_beta   90.00
_cell.angle_gamma   90.00
#
_symmetry.space_group_name_H-M   'P 1'
#
loop_
_entity.id
_entity.type
_entity.pdbx_description
1 polymer ?
#
loop_
_entity_poly.entity_id
_entity_poly.type
_entity_poly.pdbx_seq_one_letter_code
_entity_poly.pdbx_strand_id
1 'polypeptide(L)'
;NPAYELGDMITCENVNNTSHSVNVYVMKYEYNYRKKETINCYGDNPLLQNVKDKNDKQYSSMESQLSSKDMVIINATNAKEISIGQELKDIATLNFSVNADCRPICIFTVPFSIDVDGYVEFSLYNGLVALDNATYKGYYEKGEHFATFMYLDDMKKDERRSLRVLVKCYADTTSD
;
A
#
# COMPACT_ATOMS: atom_id res chain seq x y z
N ASN A 1 -31.82 -21.15 32.49
CA ASN A 1 -31.02 -20.56 31.41
C ASN A 1 -31.60 -19.19 31.12
N PRO A 2 -30.73 -18.16 31.01
CA PRO A 2 -31.17 -16.84 30.57
C PRO A 2 -31.77 -16.94 29.16
N ALA A 3 -32.79 -16.16 28.88
CA ALA A 3 -33.43 -16.15 27.56
C ALA A 3 -32.54 -15.49 26.49
N TYR A 4 -31.54 -14.72 26.92
CA TYR A 4 -30.63 -13.95 26.09
C TYR A 4 -29.21 -14.08 26.61
N GLU A 5 -28.23 -14.04 25.70
CA GLU A 5 -26.81 -14.03 26.02
C GLU A 5 -26.19 -12.66 25.73
N LEU A 6 -25.01 -12.39 26.29
CA LEU A 6 -24.27 -11.18 26.00
C LEU A 6 -23.86 -11.14 24.53
N GLY A 7 -24.22 -10.04 23.87
CA GLY A 7 -23.95 -9.86 22.44
C GLY A 7 -25.13 -10.24 21.53
N ASP A 8 -26.20 -10.85 22.07
CA ASP A 8 -27.40 -11.12 21.30
C ASP A 8 -28.02 -9.84 20.77
N MET A 9 -28.53 -9.91 19.55
CA MET A 9 -29.27 -8.82 18.93
C MET A 9 -30.76 -9.01 19.16
N ILE A 10 -31.39 -8.00 19.75
CA ILE A 10 -32.84 -7.96 20.01
C ILE A 10 -33.47 -6.87 19.15
N THR A 11 -34.58 -7.18 18.49
CA THR A 11 -35.39 -6.18 17.79
C THR A 11 -36.45 -5.66 18.74
N CYS A 12 -36.40 -4.39 19.06
CA CYS A 12 -37.39 -3.70 19.86
C CYS A 12 -38.40 -2.99 18.92
N GLU A 13 -39.65 -3.31 19.03
CA GLU A 13 -40.73 -2.67 18.27
C GLU A 13 -41.38 -1.55 19.07
N ASN A 14 -41.91 -0.56 18.40
CA ASN A 14 -42.65 0.56 18.98
C ASN A 14 -41.86 1.37 20.03
N VAL A 15 -40.60 1.59 19.76
CA VAL A 15 -39.74 2.41 20.64
C VAL A 15 -40.23 3.87 20.64
N ASN A 16 -40.47 4.45 21.79
CA ASN A 16 -40.98 5.82 21.97
C ASN A 16 -42.31 6.13 21.26
N ASN A 17 -43.23 5.19 21.23
CA ASN A 17 -44.52 5.34 20.54
C ASN A 17 -44.43 5.61 19.02
N THR A 18 -43.31 5.25 18.42
CA THR A 18 -43.13 5.28 16.97
C THR A 18 -43.26 3.86 16.41
N SER A 19 -43.81 3.72 15.19
CA SER A 19 -43.92 2.41 14.51
C SER A 19 -42.57 1.89 13.98
N HIS A 20 -41.49 2.28 14.57
CA HIS A 20 -40.14 1.87 14.13
C HIS A 20 -39.61 0.75 15.00
N SER A 21 -39.03 -0.26 14.37
CA SER A 21 -38.22 -1.28 15.03
C SER A 21 -36.75 -0.84 15.10
N VAL A 22 -36.14 -1.06 16.22
CA VAL A 22 -34.71 -0.77 16.44
C VAL A 22 -34.02 -2.04 16.90
N ASN A 23 -32.90 -2.37 16.27
CA ASN A 23 -32.05 -3.46 16.71
C ASN A 23 -31.11 -2.97 17.80
N VAL A 24 -31.06 -3.68 18.91
CA VAL A 24 -30.21 -3.36 20.06
C VAL A 24 -29.44 -4.59 20.50
N TYR A 25 -28.27 -4.39 21.09
CA TYR A 25 -27.43 -5.50 21.56
C TYR A 25 -27.49 -5.62 23.07
N VAL A 26 -27.55 -6.87 23.57
CA VAL A 26 -27.51 -7.18 25.00
C VAL A 26 -26.08 -7.00 25.48
N MET A 27 -25.86 -5.98 26.30
CA MET A 27 -24.52 -5.66 26.84
C MET A 27 -24.33 -6.00 28.31
N LYS A 28 -25.40 -6.09 29.04
CA LYS A 28 -25.38 -6.44 30.46
C LYS A 28 -26.63 -7.21 30.82
N TYR A 29 -26.41 -8.31 31.51
CA TYR A 29 -27.46 -9.13 32.06
C TYR A 29 -27.35 -9.15 33.57
N GLU A 30 -28.39 -8.70 34.28
CA GLU A 30 -28.45 -8.70 35.72
C GLU A 30 -29.59 -9.60 36.21
N TYR A 31 -29.26 -10.60 36.98
CA TYR A 31 -30.21 -11.47 37.63
C TYR A 31 -30.38 -11.08 39.09
N ASN A 32 -31.57 -10.72 39.49
CA ASN A 32 -31.87 -10.43 40.88
C ASN A 32 -32.52 -11.66 41.53
N TYR A 33 -32.12 -11.99 42.75
CA TYR A 33 -32.58 -13.12 43.54
C TYR A 33 -34.14 -13.20 43.65
N ARG A 34 -34.82 -12.09 43.42
CA ARG A 34 -36.27 -12.01 43.39
C ARG A 34 -36.91 -12.31 42.01
N LYS A 35 -36.21 -12.97 41.14
CA LYS A 35 -36.62 -13.34 39.78
C LYS A 35 -36.94 -12.14 38.84
N LYS A 36 -36.36 -11.00 39.07
CA LYS A 36 -36.39 -9.90 38.10
C LYS A 36 -35.12 -9.95 37.28
N GLU A 37 -35.26 -10.15 36.00
CA GLU A 37 -34.19 -10.06 35.01
C GLU A 37 -34.19 -8.64 34.48
N THR A 38 -33.02 -8.04 34.43
CA THR A 38 -32.82 -6.74 33.80
C THR A 38 -31.79 -6.88 32.70
N ILE A 39 -32.18 -6.48 31.49
CA ILE A 39 -31.32 -6.51 30.31
C ILE A 39 -31.02 -5.07 29.93
N ASN A 40 -29.75 -4.71 29.89
CA ASN A 40 -29.30 -3.42 29.38
C ASN A 40 -28.87 -3.59 27.91
N CYS A 41 -29.56 -2.89 27.03
CA CYS A 41 -29.31 -2.93 25.60
C CYS A 41 -28.83 -1.57 25.11
N TYR A 42 -28.00 -1.59 24.07
CA TYR A 42 -27.52 -0.40 23.38
C TYR A 42 -27.83 -0.52 21.87
N GLY A 43 -28.21 0.59 21.24
CA GLY A 43 -28.54 0.63 19.81
C GLY A 43 -27.36 0.33 18.92
N ASP A 44 -26.15 0.71 19.35
CA ASP A 44 -24.90 0.34 18.66
C ASP A 44 -24.10 -0.63 19.53
N ASN A 45 -23.41 -1.58 18.90
CA ASN A 45 -22.54 -2.49 19.64
C ASN A 45 -21.32 -1.71 20.18
N PRO A 46 -21.20 -1.47 21.52
CA PRO A 46 -20.12 -0.69 22.08
C PRO A 46 -18.73 -1.31 21.84
N LEU A 47 -18.66 -2.63 21.64
CA LEU A 47 -17.39 -3.31 21.32
C LEU A 47 -16.94 -2.95 19.90
N LEU A 48 -17.88 -2.94 18.93
CA LEU A 48 -17.59 -2.53 17.56
C LEU A 48 -17.30 -1.02 17.50
N GLN A 49 -18.03 -0.20 18.25
CA GLN A 49 -17.77 1.24 18.35
C GLN A 49 -16.37 1.50 18.89
N ASN A 50 -15.96 0.83 19.98
CA ASN A 50 -14.63 0.96 20.53
C ASN A 50 -13.52 0.51 19.56
N VAL A 51 -13.76 -0.53 18.76
CA VAL A 51 -12.81 -0.97 17.73
C VAL A 51 -12.73 0.07 16.62
N LYS A 52 -13.88 0.59 16.18
CA LYS A 52 -13.94 1.66 15.17
C LYS A 52 -13.22 2.91 15.64
N ASP A 53 -13.52 3.39 16.84
CA ASP A 53 -12.88 4.58 17.44
C ASP A 53 -11.36 4.41 17.61
N LYS A 54 -10.90 3.20 17.97
CA LYS A 54 -9.46 2.89 18.02
C LYS A 54 -8.82 2.91 16.64
N ASN A 55 -9.48 2.31 15.65
CA ASN A 55 -8.99 2.32 14.27
C ASN A 55 -8.96 3.75 13.72
N ASP A 56 -10.01 4.53 13.91
CA ASP A 56 -10.09 5.91 13.45
C ASP A 56 -9.01 6.79 14.11
N LYS A 57 -8.72 6.57 15.40
CA LYS A 57 -7.60 7.22 16.10
C LYS A 57 -6.24 6.78 15.59
N GLN A 58 -6.08 5.49 15.26
CA GLN A 58 -4.84 5.00 14.65
C GLN A 58 -4.64 5.58 13.25
N TYR A 59 -5.68 5.60 12.41
CA TYR A 59 -5.62 6.20 11.08
C TYR A 59 -5.31 7.69 11.15
N SER A 60 -5.99 8.47 12.00
CA SER A 60 -5.72 9.90 12.17
C SER A 60 -4.32 10.17 12.76
N SER A 61 -3.82 9.29 13.63
CA SER A 61 -2.45 9.36 14.14
C SER A 61 -1.41 9.05 13.06
N MET A 62 -1.67 8.04 12.22
CA MET A 62 -0.80 7.72 11.08
C MET A 62 -0.84 8.84 10.03
N GLU A 63 -2.00 9.37 9.72
CA GLU A 63 -2.17 10.50 8.80
C GLU A 63 -1.48 11.76 9.32
N SER A 64 -1.59 12.06 10.62
CA SER A 64 -0.87 13.14 11.29
C SER A 64 0.65 12.94 11.28
N GLN A 65 1.13 11.70 11.48
CA GLN A 65 2.55 11.38 11.41
C GLN A 65 3.09 11.43 9.98
N LEU A 66 2.29 11.07 8.99
CA LEU A 66 2.62 11.18 7.57
C LEU A 66 2.63 12.65 7.15
N SER A 67 1.63 13.43 7.53
CA SER A 67 1.56 14.86 7.20
C SER A 67 2.66 15.69 7.89
N SER A 68 3.09 15.29 9.10
CA SER A 68 4.19 15.96 9.81
C SER A 68 5.58 15.68 9.22
N LYS A 69 5.70 14.68 8.33
CA LYS A 69 6.96 14.31 7.67
C LYS A 69 7.02 14.70 6.19
N ASP A 70 6.01 15.42 5.68
CA ASP A 70 5.93 15.81 4.27
C ASP A 70 6.23 14.66 3.29
N MET A 71 5.80 13.42 3.65
CA MET A 71 6.02 12.27 2.80
C MET A 71 4.97 12.22 1.69
N VAL A 72 5.39 12.41 0.47
CA VAL A 72 4.56 12.23 -0.73
C VAL A 72 4.95 10.93 -1.40
N ILE A 73 3.96 10.05 -1.62
CA ILE A 73 4.16 8.80 -2.37
C ILE A 73 3.62 8.99 -3.77
N ILE A 74 4.47 8.84 -4.77
CA ILE A 74 4.11 8.90 -6.18
C ILE A 74 4.31 7.50 -6.77
N ASN A 75 3.24 6.94 -7.33
CA ASN A 75 3.29 5.64 -8.00
C ASN A 75 3.12 5.82 -9.50
N ALA A 76 3.95 5.13 -10.28
CA ALA A 76 3.80 5.00 -11.72
C ALA A 76 3.95 3.52 -12.10
N THR A 77 3.01 3.00 -12.88
CA THR A 77 3.02 1.62 -13.33
C THR A 77 2.97 1.59 -14.86
N ASN A 78 3.85 0.82 -15.49
CA ASN A 78 3.74 0.48 -16.89
C ASN A 78 3.28 -0.98 -17.00
N ALA A 79 2.06 -1.20 -17.48
CA ALA A 79 1.47 -2.52 -17.67
C ALA A 79 1.66 -3.07 -19.10
N LYS A 80 2.43 -2.37 -19.94
CA LYS A 80 2.67 -2.79 -21.31
C LYS A 80 3.84 -3.75 -21.38
N GLU A 81 3.66 -4.90 -22.03
CA GLU A 81 4.77 -5.78 -22.37
C GLU A 81 5.70 -5.13 -23.39
N ILE A 82 6.99 -5.19 -23.11
CA ILE A 82 8.03 -4.61 -23.94
C ILE A 82 9.11 -5.67 -24.18
N SER A 83 9.31 -6.05 -25.43
CA SER A 83 10.43 -6.93 -25.79
C SER A 83 11.74 -6.17 -25.76
N ILE A 84 12.73 -6.71 -25.03
CA ILE A 84 14.04 -6.14 -24.82
C ILE A 84 15.09 -6.96 -25.57
N GLY A 85 16.02 -6.28 -26.20
CA GLY A 85 17.17 -6.85 -26.89
C GLY A 85 18.48 -6.28 -26.36
N GLN A 86 19.51 -6.30 -27.22
CA GLN A 86 20.84 -5.80 -26.86
C GLN A 86 20.93 -4.27 -26.79
N GLU A 87 19.98 -3.57 -27.41
CA GLU A 87 19.92 -2.11 -27.35
C GLU A 87 19.19 -1.65 -26.09
N LEU A 88 19.66 -0.55 -25.52
CA LEU A 88 19.00 0.10 -24.39
C LEU A 88 17.59 0.58 -24.79
N LYS A 89 16.59 0.10 -24.08
CA LYS A 89 15.21 0.43 -24.33
C LYS A 89 14.55 0.99 -23.09
N ASP A 90 13.83 2.09 -23.25
CA ASP A 90 13.06 2.72 -22.19
C ASP A 90 11.82 1.87 -21.85
N ILE A 91 11.69 1.49 -20.58
CA ILE A 91 10.57 0.68 -20.10
C ILE A 91 9.64 1.44 -19.16
N ALA A 92 10.14 2.47 -18.51
CA ALA A 92 9.33 3.26 -17.58
C ALA A 92 9.90 4.67 -17.42
N THR A 93 9.01 5.64 -17.25
CA THR A 93 9.37 7.02 -16.95
C THR A 93 8.55 7.53 -15.78
N LEU A 94 9.22 8.06 -14.76
CA LEU A 94 8.62 8.70 -13.61
C LEU A 94 8.96 10.19 -13.61
N ASN A 95 7.96 11.04 -13.77
CA ASN A 95 8.11 12.49 -13.71
C ASN A 95 7.56 13.02 -12.39
N PHE A 96 8.37 13.76 -11.65
CA PHE A 96 7.93 14.37 -10.39
C PHE A 96 8.69 15.66 -10.10
N SER A 97 8.15 16.43 -9.17
CA SER A 97 8.78 17.63 -8.63
C SER A 97 8.61 17.63 -7.12
N VAL A 98 9.48 18.35 -6.43
CA VAL A 98 9.45 18.49 -4.97
C VAL A 98 9.15 19.93 -4.58
N ASN A 99 8.38 20.11 -3.51
CA ASN A 99 7.97 21.43 -3.00
C ASN A 99 8.88 21.97 -1.87
N ALA A 100 9.82 21.15 -1.43
CA ALA A 100 10.81 21.49 -0.41
C ALA A 100 12.12 20.74 -0.69
N ASP A 101 13.21 21.21 -0.09
CA ASP A 101 14.49 20.47 -0.12
C ASP A 101 14.31 19.12 0.55
N CYS A 102 14.56 18.05 -0.18
CA CYS A 102 14.36 16.69 0.32
C CYS A 102 15.29 15.68 -0.37
N ARG A 103 15.24 14.46 0.15
CA ARG A 103 15.95 13.31 -0.44
C ARG A 103 14.94 12.21 -0.80
N PRO A 104 14.35 12.25 -2.00
CA PRO A 104 13.41 11.24 -2.43
C PRO A 104 14.07 9.87 -2.54
N ILE A 105 13.29 8.84 -2.18
CA ILE A 105 13.66 7.44 -2.37
C ILE A 105 12.83 6.91 -3.53
N CYS A 106 13.48 6.53 -4.61
CA CYS A 106 12.83 5.95 -5.77
C CYS A 106 13.05 4.44 -5.75
N ILE A 107 11.98 3.66 -5.69
CA ILE A 107 12.01 2.20 -5.72
C ILE A 107 11.41 1.74 -7.04
N PHE A 108 12.17 0.92 -7.77
CA PHE A 108 11.75 0.35 -9.02
C PHE A 108 11.63 -1.16 -8.88
N THR A 109 10.51 -1.72 -9.29
CA THR A 109 10.30 -3.17 -9.36
C THR A 109 9.90 -3.51 -10.78
N VAL A 110 10.72 -4.33 -11.43
CA VAL A 110 10.55 -4.72 -12.82
C VAL A 110 10.37 -6.23 -12.90
N PRO A 111 9.14 -6.72 -13.16
CA PRO A 111 8.92 -8.11 -13.52
C PRO A 111 9.37 -8.30 -14.98
N PHE A 112 10.05 -9.40 -15.29
CA PHE A 112 10.47 -9.75 -16.64
C PHE A 112 10.64 -11.25 -16.81
N SER A 113 10.64 -11.70 -18.05
CA SER A 113 10.99 -13.06 -18.41
C SER A 113 12.16 -13.06 -19.38
N ILE A 114 12.99 -14.08 -19.31
CA ILE A 114 14.13 -14.29 -20.19
C ILE A 114 14.04 -15.66 -20.84
N ASP A 115 14.23 -15.71 -22.16
CA ASP A 115 14.08 -16.94 -22.94
C ASP A 115 15.36 -17.78 -22.99
N VAL A 116 16.51 -17.16 -22.77
CA VAL A 116 17.83 -17.78 -22.79
C VAL A 116 18.66 -17.17 -21.67
N ASP A 117 19.44 -18.00 -20.99
CA ASP A 117 20.36 -17.55 -19.93
C ASP A 117 21.22 -16.38 -20.37
N GLY A 118 21.34 -15.38 -19.52
CA GLY A 118 22.08 -14.19 -19.89
C GLY A 118 22.06 -13.06 -18.88
N TYR A 119 22.58 -11.94 -19.29
CA TYR A 119 22.66 -10.74 -18.48
C TYR A 119 21.54 -9.77 -18.80
N VAL A 120 20.93 -9.21 -17.76
CA VAL A 120 20.00 -8.07 -17.86
C VAL A 120 20.62 -6.89 -17.14
N GLU A 121 20.66 -5.76 -17.81
CA GLU A 121 21.22 -4.51 -17.29
C GLU A 121 20.12 -3.45 -17.25
N PHE A 122 19.88 -2.90 -16.08
CA PHE A 122 18.98 -1.79 -15.81
C PHE A 122 19.80 -0.54 -15.57
N SER A 123 19.50 0.54 -16.26
CA SER A 123 20.18 1.83 -16.12
C SER A 123 19.17 2.94 -15.88
N LEU A 124 19.43 3.79 -14.91
CA LEU A 124 18.62 4.96 -14.63
C LEU A 124 19.17 6.20 -15.33
N TYR A 125 18.25 6.98 -15.86
CA TYR A 125 18.54 8.25 -16.52
C TYR A 125 17.66 9.36 -15.92
N ASN A 126 18.20 10.56 -15.84
CA ASN A 126 17.42 11.76 -15.64
C ASN A 126 17.29 12.48 -16.98
N GLY A 127 16.10 12.40 -17.57
CA GLY A 127 15.90 12.82 -18.96
C GLY A 127 16.75 12.01 -19.94
N LEU A 128 17.76 12.64 -20.52
CA LEU A 128 18.67 11.99 -21.47
C LEU A 128 20.08 11.69 -20.85
N VAL A 129 20.28 12.07 -19.61
CA VAL A 129 21.59 11.92 -18.93
C VAL A 129 21.57 10.66 -18.06
N ALA A 130 22.54 9.77 -18.30
CA ALA A 130 22.73 8.61 -17.42
C ALA A 130 23.13 9.07 -16.02
N LEU A 131 22.55 8.44 -15.01
CA LEU A 131 22.88 8.71 -13.62
C LEU A 131 24.08 7.86 -13.21
N ASP A 132 25.08 8.52 -12.61
CA ASP A 132 26.26 7.82 -12.12
C ASP A 132 25.88 6.80 -11.02
N ASN A 133 26.52 5.64 -11.08
CA ASN A 133 26.29 4.52 -10.14
C ASN A 133 24.83 4.03 -10.04
N ALA A 134 24.03 4.31 -11.04
CA ALA A 134 22.62 3.89 -11.12
C ALA A 134 22.40 2.81 -12.19
N THR A 135 23.38 1.96 -12.41
CA THR A 135 23.32 0.80 -13.28
C THR A 135 23.33 -0.47 -12.44
N TYR A 136 22.34 -1.30 -12.64
CA TYR A 136 22.21 -2.61 -12.01
C TYR A 136 22.31 -3.71 -13.09
N LYS A 137 23.25 -4.64 -12.93
CA LYS A 137 23.46 -5.74 -13.86
C LYS A 137 23.40 -7.07 -13.10
N GLY A 138 22.58 -7.98 -13.56
CA GLY A 138 22.44 -9.32 -13.02
C GLY A 138 22.48 -10.39 -14.10
N TYR A 139 22.97 -11.59 -13.75
CA TYR A 139 22.84 -12.79 -14.54
C TYR A 139 21.57 -13.50 -14.14
N TYR A 140 20.81 -13.98 -15.11
CA TYR A 140 19.55 -14.66 -14.90
C TYR A 140 19.45 -15.88 -15.81
N GLU A 141 18.95 -16.97 -15.26
CA GLU A 141 18.61 -18.17 -15.99
C GLU A 141 17.27 -17.96 -16.73
N LYS A 142 16.99 -18.77 -17.73
CA LYS A 142 15.72 -18.76 -18.44
C LYS A 142 14.55 -18.88 -17.45
N GLY A 143 13.57 -18.00 -17.58
CA GLY A 143 12.36 -18.00 -16.72
C GLY A 143 11.85 -16.63 -16.37
N GLU A 144 10.97 -16.59 -15.36
CA GLU A 144 10.37 -15.37 -14.83
C GLU A 144 11.17 -14.85 -13.64
N HIS A 145 11.40 -13.56 -13.62
CA HIS A 145 12.23 -12.89 -12.63
C HIS A 145 11.64 -11.55 -12.20
N PHE A 146 12.18 -11.05 -11.08
CA PHE A 146 11.93 -9.69 -10.58
C PHE A 146 13.25 -9.01 -10.28
N ALA A 147 13.44 -7.81 -10.79
CA ALA A 147 14.52 -6.94 -10.36
C ALA A 147 13.93 -5.80 -9.51
N THR A 148 14.50 -5.60 -8.33
CA THR A 148 14.18 -4.45 -7.49
C THR A 148 15.44 -3.68 -7.20
N PHE A 149 15.44 -2.40 -7.49
CA PHE A 149 16.55 -1.50 -7.22
C PHE A 149 16.06 -0.16 -6.69
N MET A 150 16.90 0.53 -5.98
CA MET A 150 16.60 1.77 -5.30
C MET A 150 17.57 2.86 -5.70
N TYR A 151 17.04 4.04 -5.93
CA TYR A 151 17.81 5.24 -6.23
C TYR A 151 17.47 6.34 -5.23
N LEU A 152 18.50 7.01 -4.72
CA LEU A 152 18.38 8.15 -3.82
C LEU A 152 19.13 9.33 -4.44
N ASP A 153 18.52 10.50 -4.37
CA ASP A 153 19.12 11.75 -4.85
C ASP A 153 18.75 12.88 -3.91
N ASP A 154 19.58 13.91 -3.84
CA ASP A 154 19.26 15.14 -3.13
C ASP A 154 18.60 16.12 -4.11
N MET A 155 17.40 16.59 -3.75
CA MET A 155 16.65 17.54 -4.58
C MET A 155 16.35 18.83 -3.83
N LYS A 156 16.45 19.93 -4.56
CA LYS A 156 16.08 21.26 -4.07
C LYS A 156 14.62 21.55 -4.34
N LYS A 157 14.05 22.46 -3.54
CA LYS A 157 12.71 22.96 -3.73
C LYS A 157 12.49 23.36 -5.20
N ASP A 158 11.32 23.01 -5.73
CA ASP A 158 10.85 23.25 -7.10
C ASP A 158 11.68 22.55 -8.20
N GLU A 159 12.63 21.72 -7.82
CA GLU A 159 13.37 20.90 -8.76
C GLU A 159 12.51 19.80 -9.36
N ARG A 160 12.75 19.49 -10.62
CA ARG A 160 12.02 18.45 -11.37
C ARG A 160 12.98 17.33 -11.76
N ARG A 161 12.47 16.10 -11.73
CA ARG A 161 13.16 14.92 -12.25
C ARG A 161 12.28 14.20 -13.25
N SER A 162 12.93 13.66 -14.27
CA SER A 162 12.34 12.74 -15.23
C SER A 162 13.18 11.46 -15.21
N LEU A 163 12.92 10.61 -14.22
CA LEU A 163 13.65 9.35 -14.08
C LEU A 163 13.13 8.33 -15.08
N ARG A 164 14.03 7.82 -15.91
CA ARG A 164 13.75 6.81 -16.92
C ARG A 164 14.50 5.54 -16.57
N VAL A 165 13.84 4.42 -16.68
CA VAL A 165 14.45 3.09 -16.55
C VAL A 165 14.68 2.53 -17.93
N LEU A 166 15.94 2.36 -18.28
CA LEU A 166 16.35 1.74 -19.54
C LEU A 166 16.88 0.34 -19.26
N VAL A 167 16.57 -0.59 -20.13
CA VAL A 167 16.96 -2.00 -19.98
C VAL A 167 17.57 -2.49 -21.29
N LYS A 168 18.58 -3.32 -21.18
CA LYS A 168 19.10 -4.16 -22.28
C LYS A 168 19.37 -5.58 -21.77
N CYS A 169 19.30 -6.53 -22.69
CA CYS A 169 19.54 -7.94 -22.42
C CYS A 169 20.54 -8.49 -23.41
N TYR A 170 21.51 -9.28 -22.98
CA TYR A 170 22.46 -9.95 -23.84
C TYR A 170 22.81 -11.34 -23.30
N ALA A 171 22.94 -12.30 -24.21
CA ALA A 171 23.32 -13.65 -23.86
C ALA A 171 24.72 -13.71 -23.26
N ASP A 172 24.97 -14.69 -22.43
CA ASP A 172 26.32 -14.98 -21.96
C ASP A 172 27.15 -15.53 -23.12
N THR A 173 28.14 -14.77 -23.58
CA THR A 173 29.03 -15.16 -24.68
C THR A 173 30.26 -15.92 -24.20
N THR A 174 30.30 -16.34 -22.92
CA THR A 174 31.45 -17.02 -22.33
C THR A 174 31.39 -18.55 -22.38
N SER A 175 30.50 -19.14 -23.18
CA SER A 175 30.50 -20.59 -23.42
C SER A 175 31.02 -20.90 -24.83
N ASP A 176 32.34 -20.92 -24.95
CA ASP A 176 33.12 -21.70 -25.93
C ASP A 176 34.33 -22.29 -25.21
#